data_aab65882f4f846bb7e020a2464977d5b
#
_entry.id   aab65882f4f846bb7e020a2464977d5b
#
_cell.length_a   1.000
_cell.length_b   1.000
_cell.length_c   1.000
_cell.angle_alpha   90.00
_cell.angle_beta   90.00
_cell.angle_gamma   90.00
#
_symmetry.space_group_name_H-M   'P 1'
#
loop_
_entity.id
_entity.type
_entity.pdbx_description
1 polymer ?
#
loop_
_entity_poly.entity_id
_entity_poly.type
_entity_poly.pdbx_seq_one_letter_code
_entity_poly.pdbx_strand_id
1 'polypeptide(L)'
;MTTYPIIEAEGLSKRFTVKKTTVEAVSDLSFQVAAGELVAFLGPNGAGKSTSLRMLTTLIPPTSGTARVVGHDILRDPSGVRARIGYVGQLTSGSFAQRVRDELLAQGAFSGIGRAESARRADELIESLDLAGFASRTVQQLSGGQKRRLNIALGLMHAPALLFLDEPSTGLDPQSRANLWEHILRLREQHGTTVFLTTHYLEEADRFAERVMVMDRGRIIADDTATRLKATLAGDVITLGFADAAEAERALPVVQALTDREVRRDGETIGMTVPGGEELLPAAIRRLDAEGIVVRTATGVPPTLDDVFLALTGRTLREAGAGEGAGPASDSDITETTSQPTGAAR
;
A
#
# COMPACT_ATOMS: atom_id res chain seq x y z
N MET A 1 -27.14 -9.01 -7.13
CA MET A 1 -26.82 -9.08 -5.70
C MET A 1 -26.03 -7.84 -5.35
N THR A 2 -26.55 -6.97 -4.52
CA THR A 2 -25.85 -5.75 -4.08
C THR A 2 -24.76 -6.21 -3.11
N THR A 3 -23.53 -6.26 -3.57
CA THR A 3 -22.39 -6.61 -2.74
C THR A 3 -22.08 -5.37 -1.89
N TYR A 4 -22.39 -5.42 -0.61
CA TYR A 4 -21.98 -4.34 0.32
C TYR A 4 -20.45 -4.30 0.42
N PRO A 5 -19.88 -3.07 0.50
CA PRO A 5 -18.43 -2.94 0.65
C PRO A 5 -17.98 -3.59 1.97
N ILE A 6 -16.80 -4.23 1.93
CA ILE A 6 -16.21 -4.84 3.14
C ILE A 6 -15.58 -3.80 4.06
N ILE A 7 -15.14 -2.66 3.49
CA ILE A 7 -14.75 -1.44 4.21
C ILE A 7 -15.56 -0.28 3.63
N GLU A 8 -16.13 0.54 4.50
CA GLU A 8 -16.80 1.78 4.17
C GLU A 8 -16.34 2.83 5.19
N ALA A 9 -15.68 3.88 4.73
CA ALA A 9 -15.18 4.98 5.55
C ALA A 9 -15.72 6.31 5.01
N GLU A 10 -16.21 7.18 5.91
CA GLU A 10 -16.80 8.47 5.58
C GLU A 10 -16.25 9.54 6.52
N GLY A 11 -15.51 10.50 5.98
CA GLY A 11 -14.98 11.66 6.71
C GLY A 11 -14.03 11.30 7.86
N LEU A 12 -13.40 10.12 7.80
CA LEU A 12 -12.61 9.58 8.90
C LEU A 12 -11.37 10.45 9.14
N SER A 13 -11.22 10.98 10.34
CA SER A 13 -10.13 11.88 10.71
C SER A 13 -9.49 11.50 12.03
N LYS A 14 -8.18 11.77 12.16
CA LYS A 14 -7.45 11.57 13.41
C LYS A 14 -6.51 12.71 13.70
N ARG A 15 -6.66 13.30 14.89
CA ARG A 15 -5.78 14.30 15.46
C ARG A 15 -5.13 13.77 16.72
N PHE A 16 -3.84 14.03 16.88
CA PHE A 16 -3.08 13.76 18.09
C PHE A 16 -2.62 15.06 18.71
N THR A 17 -2.62 15.13 20.04
CA THR A 17 -2.03 16.26 20.76
C THR A 17 -0.68 15.84 21.33
N VAL A 18 0.41 16.44 20.83
CA VAL A 18 1.78 16.16 21.26
C VAL A 18 2.37 17.47 21.81
N LYS A 19 2.73 17.50 23.09
CA LYS A 19 3.35 18.66 23.73
C LYS A 19 2.65 20.01 23.42
N LYS A 20 1.30 20.04 23.50
CA LYS A 20 0.43 21.20 23.20
C LYS A 20 0.29 21.56 21.69
N THR A 21 0.89 20.80 20.79
CA THR A 21 0.71 20.97 19.35
C THR A 21 -0.25 19.91 18.85
N THR A 22 -1.28 20.30 18.09
CA THR A 22 -2.18 19.35 17.44
C THR A 22 -1.62 18.96 16.09
N VAL A 23 -1.42 17.66 15.88
CA VAL A 23 -1.01 17.08 14.61
C VAL A 23 -2.19 16.34 14.00
N GLU A 24 -2.61 16.74 12.81
CA GLU A 24 -3.65 16.05 12.06
C GLU A 24 -3.00 14.95 11.21
N ALA A 25 -3.09 13.72 11.70
CA ALA A 25 -2.47 12.56 11.04
C ALA A 25 -3.32 11.99 9.90
N VAL A 26 -4.65 12.16 9.98
CA VAL A 26 -5.62 11.76 8.94
C VAL A 26 -6.71 12.81 8.88
N SER A 27 -7.07 13.23 7.67
CA SER A 27 -8.02 14.31 7.41
C SER A 27 -9.03 13.90 6.34
N ASP A 28 -10.30 13.79 6.72
CA ASP A 28 -11.45 13.58 5.82
C ASP A 28 -11.30 12.39 4.87
N LEU A 29 -10.91 11.24 5.43
CA LEU A 29 -10.69 10.02 4.65
C LEU A 29 -12.02 9.35 4.34
N SER A 30 -12.38 9.28 3.05
CA SER A 30 -13.61 8.66 2.56
C SER A 30 -13.29 7.70 1.41
N PHE A 31 -13.63 6.43 1.57
CA PHE A 31 -13.44 5.39 0.55
C PHE A 31 -14.24 4.13 0.87
N GLN A 32 -14.38 3.26 -0.12
CA GLN A 32 -14.99 1.93 0.02
C GLN A 32 -14.06 0.88 -0.57
N VAL A 33 -14.10 -0.34 -0.04
CA VAL A 33 -13.37 -1.52 -0.57
C VAL A 33 -14.36 -2.65 -0.78
N ALA A 34 -14.33 -3.28 -1.95
CA ALA A 34 -15.16 -4.44 -2.25
C ALA A 34 -14.59 -5.73 -1.63
N ALA A 35 -15.47 -6.71 -1.37
CA ALA A 35 -15.03 -8.02 -0.91
C ALA A 35 -14.17 -8.73 -1.97
N GLY A 36 -13.07 -9.36 -1.56
CA GLY A 36 -12.13 -10.07 -2.42
C GLY A 36 -11.08 -9.17 -3.09
N GLU A 37 -11.16 -7.85 -2.95
CA GLU A 37 -10.22 -6.90 -3.55
C GLU A 37 -8.86 -6.92 -2.84
N LEU A 38 -7.76 -6.71 -3.59
CA LEU A 38 -6.43 -6.45 -3.04
C LEU A 38 -6.11 -4.96 -3.23
N VAL A 39 -6.16 -4.21 -2.13
CA VAL A 39 -5.99 -2.75 -2.13
C VAL A 39 -4.69 -2.36 -1.44
N ALA A 40 -3.90 -1.51 -2.08
CA ALA A 40 -2.71 -0.91 -1.50
C ALA A 40 -2.91 0.55 -1.12
N PHE A 41 -2.65 0.90 0.13
CA PHE A 41 -2.42 2.26 0.59
C PHE A 41 -0.96 2.62 0.37
N LEU A 42 -0.68 3.39 -0.67
CA LEU A 42 0.65 3.85 -1.07
C LEU A 42 0.90 5.26 -0.57
N GLY A 43 2.07 5.54 -0.05
CA GLY A 43 2.45 6.90 0.34
C GLY A 43 3.74 6.92 1.17
N PRO A 44 4.35 8.11 1.37
CA PRO A 44 5.56 8.25 2.15
C PRO A 44 5.34 7.95 3.63
N ASN A 45 6.44 7.87 4.39
CA ASN A 45 6.37 7.80 5.84
C ASN A 45 5.71 9.09 6.37
N GLY A 46 4.85 8.96 7.38
CA GLY A 46 4.10 10.10 7.92
C GLY A 46 2.81 10.45 7.15
N ALA A 47 2.54 9.86 5.98
CA ALA A 47 1.32 10.15 5.21
C ALA A 47 0.00 9.80 5.90
N GLY A 48 0.03 9.05 7.02
CA GLY A 48 -1.18 8.66 7.77
C GLY A 48 -1.62 7.21 7.55
N LYS A 49 -0.90 6.41 6.74
CA LYS A 49 -1.27 5.03 6.37
C LYS A 49 -1.54 4.12 7.58
N SER A 50 -0.54 3.94 8.45
CA SER A 50 -0.68 3.10 9.66
C SER A 50 -1.72 3.66 10.64
N THR A 51 -1.87 4.99 10.73
CA THR A 51 -2.92 5.62 11.55
C THR A 51 -4.30 5.25 11.03
N SER A 52 -4.51 5.28 9.71
CA SER A 52 -5.78 4.86 9.08
C SER A 52 -6.06 3.39 9.35
N LEU A 53 -5.06 2.50 9.19
CA LEU A 53 -5.21 1.09 9.53
C LEU A 53 -5.58 0.89 11.00
N ARG A 54 -4.91 1.57 11.92
CA ARG A 54 -5.19 1.46 13.36
C ARG A 54 -6.62 1.90 13.72
N MET A 55 -7.19 2.89 13.01
CA MET A 55 -8.61 3.27 13.18
C MET A 55 -9.55 2.19 12.65
N LEU A 56 -9.32 1.69 11.43
CA LEU A 56 -10.14 0.65 10.80
C LEU A 56 -10.10 -0.69 11.57
N THR A 57 -8.95 -1.02 12.17
CA THR A 57 -8.77 -2.21 13.00
C THR A 57 -9.20 -2.00 14.47
N THR A 58 -9.78 -0.85 14.79
CA THR A 58 -10.25 -0.49 16.14
C THR A 58 -9.17 -0.41 17.22
N LEU A 59 -7.90 -0.28 16.83
CA LEU A 59 -6.78 -0.10 17.77
C LEU A 59 -6.75 1.31 18.37
N ILE A 60 -7.21 2.31 17.60
CA ILE A 60 -7.39 3.68 18.08
C ILE A 60 -8.75 4.22 17.59
N PRO A 61 -9.47 5.01 18.38
CA PRO A 61 -10.69 5.66 17.93
C PRO A 61 -10.37 6.81 16.96
N PRO A 62 -11.21 7.08 15.95
CA PRO A 62 -11.13 8.30 15.16
C PRO A 62 -11.47 9.53 16.01
N THR A 63 -11.04 10.72 15.58
CA THR A 63 -11.45 12.00 16.17
C THR A 63 -12.81 12.43 15.61
N SER A 64 -13.08 12.14 14.33
CA SER A 64 -14.37 12.39 13.67
C SER A 64 -14.53 11.45 12.47
N GLY A 65 -15.73 11.42 11.89
CA GLY A 65 -16.11 10.53 10.81
C GLY A 65 -16.59 9.17 11.32
N THR A 66 -16.97 8.31 10.39
CA THR A 66 -17.49 6.97 10.66
C THR A 66 -16.84 5.95 9.75
N ALA A 67 -16.78 4.69 10.20
CA ALA A 67 -16.42 3.59 9.32
C ALA A 67 -17.13 2.29 9.72
N ARG A 68 -17.40 1.48 8.72
CA ARG A 68 -17.85 0.09 8.86
C ARG A 68 -16.81 -0.85 8.26
N VAL A 69 -16.47 -1.88 8.99
CA VAL A 69 -15.53 -2.90 8.56
C VAL A 69 -16.19 -4.27 8.75
N VAL A 70 -16.25 -5.04 7.66
CA VAL A 70 -16.96 -6.32 7.61
C VAL A 70 -18.41 -6.20 8.16
N GLY A 71 -19.09 -5.10 7.81
CA GLY A 71 -20.46 -4.80 8.24
C GLY A 71 -20.62 -4.27 9.65
N HIS A 72 -19.54 -4.17 10.45
CA HIS A 72 -19.55 -3.70 11.84
C HIS A 72 -19.02 -2.27 11.95
N ASP A 73 -19.68 -1.44 12.78
CA ASP A 73 -19.23 -0.08 13.08
C ASP A 73 -18.00 -0.12 13.99
N ILE A 74 -16.93 0.59 13.61
CA ILE A 74 -15.64 0.55 14.33
C ILE A 74 -15.72 1.11 15.78
N LEU A 75 -16.70 1.96 16.08
CA LEU A 75 -16.90 2.56 17.41
C LEU A 75 -17.96 1.83 18.22
N ARG A 76 -19.07 1.40 17.58
CA ARG A 76 -20.21 0.79 18.28
C ARG A 76 -20.04 -0.71 18.48
N ASP A 77 -19.37 -1.39 17.58
CA ASP A 77 -19.10 -2.84 17.65
C ASP A 77 -17.66 -3.20 17.30
N PRO A 78 -16.67 -2.67 18.03
CA PRO A 78 -15.26 -2.99 17.78
C PRO A 78 -14.93 -4.47 17.97
N SER A 79 -15.69 -5.18 18.81
CA SER A 79 -15.50 -6.63 19.01
C SER A 79 -15.96 -7.43 17.79
N GLY A 80 -17.07 -7.05 17.15
CA GLY A 80 -17.55 -7.64 15.92
C GLY A 80 -16.57 -7.43 14.77
N VAL A 81 -15.93 -6.25 14.68
CA VAL A 81 -14.83 -5.99 13.73
C VAL A 81 -13.67 -6.93 13.99
N ARG A 82 -13.10 -6.92 15.21
CA ARG A 82 -11.90 -7.73 15.54
C ARG A 82 -12.08 -9.23 15.36
N ALA A 83 -13.29 -9.73 15.55
CA ALA A 83 -13.60 -11.15 15.35
C ALA A 83 -13.54 -11.59 13.87
N ARG A 84 -13.56 -10.64 12.91
CA ARG A 84 -13.68 -10.92 11.47
C ARG A 84 -12.51 -10.42 10.63
N ILE A 85 -11.58 -9.70 11.24
CA ILE A 85 -10.39 -9.17 10.57
C ILE A 85 -9.12 -9.85 11.09
N GLY A 86 -8.14 -10.06 10.21
CA GLY A 86 -6.75 -10.31 10.59
C GLY A 86 -5.97 -8.99 10.54
N TYR A 87 -5.08 -8.77 11.48
CA TYR A 87 -4.18 -7.62 11.47
C TYR A 87 -2.74 -8.05 11.71
N VAL A 88 -1.87 -7.67 10.80
CA VAL A 88 -0.42 -7.92 10.87
C VAL A 88 0.30 -6.58 10.88
N GLY A 89 0.69 -6.12 12.05
CA GLY A 89 1.43 -4.87 12.25
C GLY A 89 2.87 -4.93 11.75
N GLN A 90 3.58 -3.82 11.84
CA GLN A 90 4.99 -3.71 11.42
C GLN A 90 5.94 -4.53 12.31
N LEU A 91 5.65 -4.59 13.61
CA LEU A 91 6.48 -5.32 14.57
C LEU A 91 6.14 -6.82 14.56
N THR A 92 7.14 -7.63 14.92
CA THR A 92 6.94 -9.06 15.10
C THR A 92 6.04 -9.31 16.30
N SER A 93 4.93 -10.02 16.07
CA SER A 93 4.00 -10.49 17.10
C SER A 93 4.45 -11.88 17.61
N GLY A 94 3.93 -12.28 18.77
CA GLY A 94 4.12 -13.60 19.34
C GLY A 94 5.15 -13.68 20.48
N SER A 95 5.10 -14.79 21.22
CA SER A 95 6.05 -15.07 22.29
C SER A 95 7.34 -15.65 21.72
N PHE A 96 8.46 -14.94 21.89
CA PHE A 96 9.77 -15.38 21.37
C PHE A 96 10.19 -16.77 21.89
N ALA A 97 9.71 -17.20 23.05
CA ALA A 97 10.04 -18.46 23.68
C ALA A 97 9.17 -19.65 23.23
N GLN A 98 8.01 -19.39 22.63
CA GLN A 98 7.11 -20.45 22.15
C GLN A 98 7.56 -21.00 20.81
N ARG A 99 7.15 -22.26 20.52
CA ARG A 99 7.37 -22.87 19.21
C ARG A 99 6.34 -22.32 18.20
N VAL A 100 6.71 -22.30 16.93
CA VAL A 100 5.87 -21.83 15.83
C VAL A 100 4.46 -22.45 15.87
N ARG A 101 4.37 -23.80 16.01
CA ARG A 101 3.09 -24.49 16.05
C ARG A 101 2.29 -24.16 17.30
N ASP A 102 2.96 -24.02 18.45
CA ASP A 102 2.30 -23.71 19.72
C ASP A 102 1.73 -22.28 19.72
N GLU A 103 2.41 -21.32 19.08
CA GLU A 103 1.90 -19.97 18.87
C GLU A 103 0.59 -19.97 18.06
N LEU A 104 0.53 -20.74 16.98
CA LEU A 104 -0.69 -20.85 16.16
C LEU A 104 -1.83 -21.50 16.97
N LEU A 105 -1.55 -22.54 17.74
CA LEU A 105 -2.55 -23.16 18.61
C LEU A 105 -3.05 -22.21 19.70
N ALA A 106 -2.15 -21.42 20.29
CA ALA A 106 -2.49 -20.39 21.28
C ALA A 106 -3.37 -19.30 20.65
N GLN A 107 -3.02 -18.84 19.44
CA GLN A 107 -3.83 -17.87 18.69
C GLN A 107 -5.22 -18.42 18.38
N GLY A 108 -5.34 -19.70 17.97
CA GLY A 108 -6.62 -20.36 17.75
C GLY A 108 -7.48 -20.41 19.01
N ALA A 109 -6.88 -20.76 20.14
CA ALA A 109 -7.57 -20.77 21.43
C ALA A 109 -8.01 -19.36 21.86
N PHE A 110 -7.16 -18.35 21.67
CA PHE A 110 -7.48 -16.95 21.93
C PHE A 110 -8.65 -16.45 21.05
N SER A 111 -8.72 -16.92 19.81
CA SER A 111 -9.82 -16.63 18.88
C SER A 111 -11.08 -17.47 19.12
N GLY A 112 -11.12 -18.30 20.15
CA GLY A 112 -12.27 -19.15 20.48
C GLY A 112 -12.47 -20.36 19.56
N ILE A 113 -11.44 -20.75 18.78
CA ILE A 113 -11.49 -21.90 17.88
C ILE A 113 -11.28 -23.20 18.70
N GLY A 114 -12.11 -24.20 18.45
CA GLY A 114 -11.97 -25.50 19.09
C GLY A 114 -10.63 -26.18 18.79
N ARG A 115 -10.11 -26.97 19.73
CA ARG A 115 -8.76 -27.57 19.67
C ARG A 115 -8.45 -28.34 18.39
N ALA A 116 -9.41 -29.15 17.93
CA ALA A 116 -9.23 -29.97 16.72
C ALA A 116 -9.12 -29.10 15.47
N GLU A 117 -9.98 -28.10 15.36
CA GLU A 117 -9.97 -27.13 14.24
C GLU A 117 -8.75 -26.23 14.29
N SER A 118 -8.33 -25.77 15.48
CA SER A 118 -7.07 -25.02 15.65
C SER A 118 -5.87 -25.83 15.17
N ALA A 119 -5.80 -27.13 15.49
CA ALA A 119 -4.71 -27.99 15.05
C ALA A 119 -4.71 -28.15 13.52
N ARG A 120 -5.86 -28.43 12.92
CA ARG A 120 -6.00 -28.56 11.48
C ARG A 120 -5.56 -27.29 10.75
N ARG A 121 -6.06 -26.12 11.17
CA ARG A 121 -5.71 -24.83 10.57
C ARG A 121 -4.24 -24.44 10.78
N ALA A 122 -3.69 -24.73 11.96
CA ALA A 122 -2.27 -24.49 12.22
C ALA A 122 -1.40 -25.28 11.25
N ASP A 123 -1.71 -26.57 11.04
CA ASP A 123 -0.97 -27.42 10.11
C ASP A 123 -1.11 -26.97 8.65
N GLU A 124 -2.31 -26.57 8.22
CA GLU A 124 -2.56 -25.97 6.88
C GLU A 124 -1.77 -24.66 6.66
N LEU A 125 -1.78 -23.75 7.63
CA LEU A 125 -1.05 -22.48 7.52
C LEU A 125 0.47 -22.67 7.56
N ILE A 126 0.96 -23.63 8.37
CA ILE A 126 2.37 -24.02 8.41
C ILE A 126 2.83 -24.51 7.02
N GLU A 127 2.04 -25.35 6.37
CA GLU A 127 2.32 -25.84 5.02
C GLU A 127 2.24 -24.74 3.98
N SER A 128 1.14 -23.99 3.94
CA SER A 128 0.88 -22.94 2.96
C SER A 128 1.89 -21.79 3.00
N LEU A 129 2.48 -21.52 4.17
CA LEU A 129 3.47 -20.46 4.39
C LEU A 129 4.91 -20.97 4.45
N ASP A 130 5.16 -22.23 4.03
CA ASP A 130 6.48 -22.86 4.01
C ASP A 130 7.21 -22.75 5.38
N LEU A 131 6.49 -23.07 6.45
CA LEU A 131 6.98 -23.09 7.82
C LEU A 131 7.15 -24.51 8.37
N ALA A 132 6.90 -25.57 7.59
CA ALA A 132 6.91 -26.97 8.02
C ALA A 132 8.25 -27.37 8.66
N GLY A 133 9.37 -27.00 8.05
CA GLY A 133 10.72 -27.26 8.57
C GLY A 133 11.06 -26.49 9.85
N PHE A 134 10.21 -25.57 10.30
CA PHE A 134 10.41 -24.69 11.46
C PHE A 134 9.33 -24.85 12.54
N ALA A 135 8.33 -25.69 12.34
CA ALA A 135 7.17 -25.84 13.23
C ALA A 135 7.53 -26.13 14.68
N SER A 136 8.62 -26.86 14.93
CA SER A 136 9.14 -27.20 16.27
C SER A 136 10.16 -26.20 16.82
N ARG A 137 10.63 -25.23 16.01
CA ARG A 137 11.58 -24.20 16.46
C ARG A 137 10.86 -23.11 17.26
N THR A 138 11.60 -22.48 18.18
CA THR A 138 11.09 -21.27 18.85
C THR A 138 11.06 -20.08 17.89
N VAL A 139 10.12 -19.15 18.11
CA VAL A 139 10.00 -17.93 17.30
C VAL A 139 11.29 -17.13 17.27
N GLN A 140 12.05 -17.13 18.38
CA GLN A 140 13.34 -16.45 18.45
C GLN A 140 14.35 -16.97 17.41
N GLN A 141 14.33 -18.27 17.11
CA GLN A 141 15.25 -18.94 16.18
C GLN A 141 14.92 -18.72 14.70
N LEU A 142 13.83 -18.05 14.39
CA LEU A 142 13.40 -17.76 13.03
C LEU A 142 14.15 -16.56 12.44
N SER A 143 14.39 -16.60 11.11
CA SER A 143 14.82 -15.43 10.35
C SER A 143 13.72 -14.37 10.29
N GLY A 144 14.06 -13.14 9.86
CA GLY A 144 13.07 -12.07 9.69
C GLY A 144 11.91 -12.44 8.75
N GLY A 145 12.22 -13.05 7.60
CA GLY A 145 11.20 -13.51 6.65
C GLY A 145 10.32 -14.65 7.21
N GLN A 146 10.92 -15.60 7.96
CA GLN A 146 10.17 -16.67 8.63
C GLN A 146 9.24 -16.11 9.72
N LYS A 147 9.71 -15.15 10.51
CA LYS A 147 8.88 -14.43 11.50
C LYS A 147 7.72 -13.71 10.83
N ARG A 148 7.98 -13.07 9.68
CA ARG A 148 6.93 -12.35 8.95
C ARG A 148 5.85 -13.30 8.42
N ARG A 149 6.25 -14.46 7.87
CA ARG A 149 5.31 -15.51 7.45
C ARG A 149 4.49 -16.08 8.64
N LEU A 150 5.13 -16.28 9.80
CA LEU A 150 4.41 -16.66 11.01
C LEU A 150 3.40 -15.58 11.44
N ASN A 151 3.74 -14.30 11.39
CA ASN A 151 2.80 -13.22 11.74
C ASN A 151 1.56 -13.23 10.82
N ILE A 152 1.74 -13.52 9.53
CA ILE A 152 0.63 -13.68 8.60
C ILE A 152 -0.20 -14.90 8.96
N ALA A 153 0.44 -16.03 9.28
CA ALA A 153 -0.27 -17.22 9.75
C ALA A 153 -1.13 -16.93 10.99
N LEU A 154 -0.58 -16.21 11.96
CA LEU A 154 -1.32 -15.80 13.16
C LEU A 154 -2.53 -14.93 12.82
N GLY A 155 -2.37 -13.97 11.90
CA GLY A 155 -3.46 -13.11 11.41
C GLY A 155 -4.56 -13.87 10.65
N LEU A 156 -4.23 -15.02 10.05
CA LEU A 156 -5.16 -15.86 9.29
C LEU A 156 -5.78 -17.00 10.10
N MET A 157 -5.35 -17.21 11.34
CA MET A 157 -5.72 -18.37 12.14
C MET A 157 -7.23 -18.56 12.32
N HIS A 158 -7.98 -17.46 12.43
CA HIS A 158 -9.45 -17.47 12.59
C HIS A 158 -10.24 -17.28 11.29
N ALA A 159 -9.61 -17.47 10.10
CA ALA A 159 -10.21 -17.31 8.77
C ALA A 159 -10.92 -15.95 8.58
N PRO A 160 -10.20 -14.85 8.71
CA PRO A 160 -10.81 -13.53 8.58
C PRO A 160 -11.31 -13.29 7.14
N ALA A 161 -12.42 -12.56 7.01
CA ALA A 161 -12.89 -12.08 5.71
C ALA A 161 -12.02 -10.98 5.11
N LEU A 162 -11.28 -10.27 5.98
CA LEU A 162 -10.42 -9.14 5.63
C LEU A 162 -9.11 -9.22 6.40
N LEU A 163 -7.99 -9.17 5.68
CA LEU A 163 -6.63 -9.15 6.23
C LEU A 163 -6.01 -7.77 6.03
N PHE A 164 -5.67 -7.12 7.12
CA PHE A 164 -4.89 -5.89 7.13
C PHE A 164 -3.40 -6.20 7.29
N LEU A 165 -2.57 -5.64 6.41
CA LEU A 165 -1.11 -5.81 6.42
C LEU A 165 -0.45 -4.43 6.50
N ASP A 166 0.19 -4.11 7.62
CA ASP A 166 0.91 -2.85 7.78
C ASP A 166 2.38 -3.03 7.39
N GLU A 167 2.76 -2.53 6.21
CA GLU A 167 4.09 -2.62 5.61
C GLU A 167 4.68 -4.06 5.67
N PRO A 168 4.03 -5.05 5.01
CA PRO A 168 4.31 -6.47 5.23
C PRO A 168 5.74 -6.89 4.88
N SER A 169 6.41 -6.21 3.99
CA SER A 169 7.71 -6.59 3.43
C SER A 169 8.88 -5.72 3.91
N THR A 170 8.60 -4.73 4.76
CA THR A 170 9.65 -3.83 5.28
C THR A 170 10.72 -4.59 6.03
N GLY A 171 11.99 -4.31 5.68
CA GLY A 171 13.15 -4.95 6.31
C GLY A 171 13.46 -6.37 5.81
N LEU A 172 12.75 -6.89 4.80
CA LEU A 172 13.04 -8.16 4.17
C LEU A 172 14.01 -7.97 2.98
N ASP A 173 14.88 -8.97 2.80
CA ASP A 173 15.67 -9.10 1.59
C ASP A 173 14.80 -9.36 0.35
N PRO A 174 15.28 -9.12 -0.89
CA PRO A 174 14.47 -9.26 -2.10
C PRO A 174 13.85 -10.65 -2.28
N GLN A 175 14.58 -11.73 -1.94
CA GLN A 175 14.09 -13.10 -2.07
C GLN A 175 12.97 -13.39 -1.06
N SER A 176 13.16 -13.01 0.21
CA SER A 176 12.16 -13.16 1.25
C SER A 176 10.89 -12.35 0.95
N ARG A 177 11.05 -11.18 0.32
CA ARG A 177 9.94 -10.33 -0.12
C ARG A 177 9.13 -11.01 -1.24
N ALA A 178 9.80 -11.51 -2.27
CA ALA A 178 9.14 -12.22 -3.37
C ALA A 178 8.35 -13.44 -2.86
N ASN A 179 8.97 -14.26 -2.03
CA ASN A 179 8.32 -15.43 -1.43
C ASN A 179 7.12 -15.05 -0.57
N LEU A 180 7.22 -13.95 0.19
CA LEU A 180 6.10 -13.44 1.01
C LEU A 180 4.88 -13.11 0.15
N TRP A 181 5.10 -12.41 -0.96
CA TRP A 181 4.03 -12.05 -1.89
C TRP A 181 3.38 -13.26 -2.56
N GLU A 182 4.17 -14.25 -2.96
CA GLU A 182 3.63 -15.51 -3.50
C GLU A 182 2.68 -16.19 -2.49
N HIS A 183 3.04 -16.21 -1.22
CA HIS A 183 2.20 -16.78 -0.16
C HIS A 183 0.92 -15.95 0.05
N ILE A 184 1.00 -14.62 0.09
CA ILE A 184 -0.17 -13.74 0.27
C ILE A 184 -1.18 -13.94 -0.88
N LEU A 185 -0.70 -13.94 -2.13
CA LEU A 185 -1.54 -14.12 -3.31
C LEU A 185 -2.20 -15.50 -3.33
N ARG A 186 -1.44 -16.56 -3.06
CA ARG A 186 -1.96 -17.92 -2.99
C ARG A 186 -3.04 -18.07 -1.92
N LEU A 187 -2.82 -17.55 -0.72
CA LEU A 187 -3.79 -17.60 0.37
C LEU A 187 -5.05 -16.80 0.04
N ARG A 188 -4.90 -15.65 -0.62
CA ARG A 188 -6.04 -14.87 -1.11
C ARG A 188 -6.88 -15.66 -2.10
N GLU A 189 -6.26 -16.28 -3.10
CA GLU A 189 -6.96 -17.12 -4.10
C GLU A 189 -7.68 -18.32 -3.46
N GLN A 190 -7.02 -18.99 -2.52
CA GLN A 190 -7.59 -20.17 -1.85
C GLN A 190 -8.76 -19.86 -0.93
N HIS A 191 -8.76 -18.71 -0.27
CA HIS A 191 -9.74 -18.38 0.78
C HIS A 191 -10.70 -17.25 0.40
N GLY A 192 -10.50 -16.57 -0.74
CA GLY A 192 -11.31 -15.40 -1.13
C GLY A 192 -11.16 -14.22 -0.17
N THR A 193 -10.06 -14.17 0.62
CA THR A 193 -9.84 -13.13 1.63
C THR A 193 -9.55 -11.79 0.97
N THR A 194 -10.23 -10.73 1.41
CA THR A 194 -9.88 -9.36 1.02
C THR A 194 -8.58 -8.97 1.68
N VAL A 195 -7.69 -8.32 0.95
CA VAL A 195 -6.41 -7.85 1.50
C VAL A 195 -6.32 -6.33 1.38
N PHE A 196 -6.10 -5.68 2.50
CA PHE A 196 -5.83 -4.24 2.57
C PHE A 196 -4.45 -4.02 3.17
N LEU A 197 -3.53 -3.47 2.40
CA LEU A 197 -2.16 -3.29 2.85
C LEU A 197 -1.71 -1.84 2.77
N THR A 198 -0.75 -1.47 3.63
CA THR A 198 0.03 -0.25 3.47
C THR A 198 1.40 -0.60 2.92
N THR A 199 1.93 0.25 2.06
CA THR A 199 3.31 0.14 1.59
C THR A 199 3.86 1.51 1.20
N HIS A 200 5.17 1.65 1.27
CA HIS A 200 5.93 2.72 0.64
C HIS A 200 6.78 2.20 -0.54
N TYR A 201 6.67 0.89 -0.85
CA TYR A 201 7.31 0.28 -2.00
C TYR A 201 6.39 0.35 -3.21
N LEU A 202 6.75 1.21 -4.15
CA LEU A 202 6.01 1.43 -5.40
C LEU A 202 5.83 0.16 -6.22
N GLU A 203 6.90 -0.65 -6.29
CA GLU A 203 6.92 -1.91 -7.04
C GLU A 203 5.89 -2.92 -6.52
N GLU A 204 5.63 -2.94 -5.21
CA GLU A 204 4.63 -3.82 -4.63
C GLU A 204 3.21 -3.40 -4.99
N ALA A 205 2.92 -2.11 -4.87
CA ALA A 205 1.63 -1.55 -5.26
C ALA A 205 1.37 -1.75 -6.76
N ASP A 206 2.38 -1.51 -7.61
CA ASP A 206 2.27 -1.64 -9.06
C ASP A 206 2.07 -3.10 -9.52
N ARG A 207 2.77 -4.03 -8.88
CA ARG A 207 2.79 -5.44 -9.32
C ARG A 207 1.64 -6.26 -8.76
N PHE A 208 1.20 -6.01 -7.53
CA PHE A 208 0.34 -6.92 -6.80
C PHE A 208 -1.03 -6.34 -6.46
N ALA A 209 -1.18 -5.01 -6.34
CA ALA A 209 -2.47 -4.43 -6.00
C ALA A 209 -3.38 -4.29 -7.23
N GLU A 210 -4.65 -4.63 -7.06
CA GLU A 210 -5.69 -4.39 -8.06
C GLU A 210 -6.13 -2.93 -8.07
N ARG A 211 -6.01 -2.28 -6.90
CA ARG A 211 -6.35 -0.88 -6.69
C ARG A 211 -5.32 -0.23 -5.77
N VAL A 212 -4.91 0.97 -6.14
CA VAL A 212 -3.92 1.77 -5.41
C VAL A 212 -4.56 3.07 -4.96
N MET A 213 -4.61 3.28 -3.67
CA MET A 213 -4.98 4.55 -3.05
C MET A 213 -3.71 5.28 -2.66
N VAL A 214 -3.40 6.38 -3.33
CA VAL A 214 -2.22 7.20 -3.04
C VAL A 214 -2.56 8.17 -1.93
N MET A 215 -1.78 8.13 -0.85
CA MET A 215 -1.99 8.94 0.34
C MET A 215 -0.84 9.93 0.55
N ASP A 216 -1.17 11.20 0.75
CA ASP A 216 -0.22 12.24 1.18
C ASP A 216 -0.86 13.13 2.23
N ARG A 217 -0.12 13.48 3.29
CA ARG A 217 -0.53 14.41 4.37
C ARG A 217 -1.92 14.12 4.93
N GLY A 218 -2.19 12.86 5.19
CA GLY A 218 -3.44 12.42 5.81
C GLY A 218 -4.65 12.33 4.88
N ARG A 219 -4.48 12.51 3.56
CA ARG A 219 -5.56 12.49 2.56
C ARG A 219 -5.29 11.50 1.45
N ILE A 220 -6.33 10.89 0.88
CA ILE A 220 -6.23 10.19 -0.40
C ILE A 220 -6.18 11.25 -1.50
N ILE A 221 -5.13 11.23 -2.33
CA ILE A 221 -4.92 12.15 -3.43
C ILE A 221 -5.15 11.51 -4.81
N ALA A 222 -5.16 10.18 -4.87
CA ALA A 222 -5.56 9.42 -6.05
C ALA A 222 -6.05 8.03 -5.64
N ASP A 223 -6.96 7.45 -6.41
CA ASP A 223 -7.61 6.17 -6.14
C ASP A 223 -8.07 5.53 -7.45
N ASP A 224 -7.28 4.58 -7.98
CA ASP A 224 -7.59 3.79 -9.18
C ASP A 224 -6.63 2.59 -9.29
N THR A 225 -6.69 1.84 -10.38
CA THR A 225 -5.68 0.82 -10.70
C THR A 225 -4.33 1.49 -11.00
N ALA A 226 -3.22 0.82 -10.70
CA ALA A 226 -1.88 1.34 -10.98
C ALA A 226 -1.72 1.72 -12.48
N THR A 227 -2.24 0.89 -13.38
CA THR A 227 -2.22 1.14 -14.83
C THR A 227 -2.94 2.44 -15.20
N ARG A 228 -4.16 2.68 -14.67
CA ARG A 228 -4.91 3.90 -14.97
C ARG A 228 -4.27 5.14 -14.36
N LEU A 229 -3.76 5.05 -13.12
CA LEU A 229 -3.03 6.16 -12.50
C LEU A 229 -1.82 6.57 -13.35
N LYS A 230 -1.03 5.61 -13.81
CA LYS A 230 0.13 5.85 -14.67
C LYS A 230 -0.27 6.48 -16.00
N ALA A 231 -1.28 5.94 -16.67
CA ALA A 231 -1.72 6.43 -17.98
C ALA A 231 -2.33 7.84 -17.92
N THR A 232 -3.07 8.17 -16.83
CA THR A 232 -3.81 9.44 -16.76
C THR A 232 -3.02 10.57 -16.12
N LEU A 233 -2.14 10.28 -15.16
CA LEU A 233 -1.49 11.29 -14.32
C LEU A 233 -0.01 11.50 -14.63
N ALA A 234 0.70 10.48 -15.16
CA ALA A 234 2.13 10.59 -15.45
C ALA A 234 2.44 10.68 -16.96
N GLY A 235 2.06 9.69 -17.74
CA GLY A 235 2.39 9.57 -19.17
C GLY A 235 3.78 8.94 -19.43
N ASP A 236 3.95 8.42 -20.64
CA ASP A 236 5.20 7.79 -21.09
C ASP A 236 6.27 8.85 -21.37
N VAL A 237 7.50 8.58 -20.95
CA VAL A 237 8.66 9.43 -21.27
C VAL A 237 9.28 8.94 -22.57
N ILE A 238 9.18 9.73 -23.64
CA ILE A 238 9.82 9.48 -24.91
C ILE A 238 11.09 10.33 -25.03
N THR A 239 12.19 9.69 -25.44
CA THR A 239 13.44 10.39 -25.76
C THR A 239 13.89 9.95 -27.15
N LEU A 240 14.11 10.93 -28.05
CA LEU A 240 14.64 10.75 -29.38
C LEU A 240 16.04 11.36 -29.45
N GLY A 241 17.02 10.61 -29.90
CA GLY A 241 18.40 11.09 -30.07
C GLY A 241 18.78 11.20 -31.55
N PHE A 242 19.50 12.25 -31.89
CA PHE A 242 19.90 12.64 -33.23
C PHE A 242 21.43 12.63 -33.36
N ALA A 243 21.94 12.86 -34.57
CA ALA A 243 23.40 12.85 -34.85
C ALA A 243 24.09 14.08 -34.22
N ASP A 244 23.40 15.21 -34.19
CA ASP A 244 23.89 16.47 -33.63
C ASP A 244 22.73 17.40 -33.22
N ALA A 245 23.09 18.51 -32.58
CA ALA A 245 22.11 19.50 -32.10
C ALA A 245 21.36 20.22 -33.25
N ALA A 246 21.96 20.31 -34.46
CA ALA A 246 21.32 20.94 -35.60
C ALA A 246 20.21 20.01 -36.17
N GLU A 247 20.43 18.72 -36.19
CA GLU A 247 19.41 17.76 -36.58
C GLU A 247 18.26 17.72 -35.56
N ALA A 248 18.55 17.76 -34.25
CA ALA A 248 17.58 17.87 -33.19
C ALA A 248 16.72 19.16 -33.30
N GLU A 249 17.34 20.30 -33.65
CA GLU A 249 16.64 21.56 -33.90
C GLU A 249 15.63 21.47 -35.06
N ARG A 250 16.01 20.79 -36.15
CA ARG A 250 15.08 20.56 -37.29
C ARG A 250 13.95 19.58 -36.92
N ALA A 251 14.22 18.62 -36.07
CA ALA A 251 13.24 17.63 -35.62
C ALA A 251 12.19 18.22 -34.66
N LEU A 252 12.57 19.20 -33.83
CA LEU A 252 11.71 19.77 -32.78
C LEU A 252 10.31 20.18 -33.27
N PRO A 253 10.14 20.98 -34.35
CA PRO A 253 8.80 21.38 -34.81
C PRO A 253 7.98 20.19 -35.36
N VAL A 254 8.65 19.19 -35.93
CA VAL A 254 7.99 17.98 -36.44
C VAL A 254 7.43 17.13 -35.27
N VAL A 255 8.20 16.99 -34.24
CA VAL A 255 7.79 16.25 -33.02
C VAL A 255 6.71 17.04 -32.28
N GLN A 256 6.89 18.35 -32.12
CA GLN A 256 5.89 19.22 -31.45
C GLN A 256 4.51 19.17 -32.12
N ALA A 257 4.46 18.98 -33.43
CA ALA A 257 3.20 18.87 -34.17
C ALA A 257 2.43 17.57 -33.90
N LEU A 258 3.05 16.57 -33.25
CA LEU A 258 2.46 15.28 -32.96
C LEU A 258 1.79 15.22 -31.57
N THR A 259 2.01 16.24 -30.73
CA THR A 259 1.49 16.25 -29.36
C THR A 259 1.18 17.66 -28.88
N ASP A 260 0.15 17.79 -28.04
CA ASP A 260 -0.18 19.04 -27.34
C ASP A 260 0.68 19.25 -26.08
N ARG A 261 1.54 18.28 -25.73
CA ARG A 261 2.42 18.34 -24.59
C ARG A 261 3.71 19.08 -24.93
N GLU A 262 4.35 19.60 -23.88
CA GLU A 262 5.65 20.27 -24.02
C GLU A 262 6.70 19.29 -24.53
N VAL A 263 7.39 19.66 -25.60
CA VAL A 263 8.54 18.95 -26.15
C VAL A 263 9.80 19.76 -25.83
N ARG A 264 10.75 19.14 -25.16
CA ARG A 264 12.01 19.78 -24.74
C ARG A 264 13.18 19.26 -25.53
N ARG A 265 14.05 20.14 -25.99
CA ARG A 265 15.33 19.77 -26.57
C ARG A 265 16.45 19.96 -25.55
N ASP A 266 17.30 18.96 -25.42
CA ASP A 266 18.53 19.02 -24.64
C ASP A 266 19.69 18.51 -25.50
N GLY A 267 20.51 19.45 -26.01
CA GLY A 267 21.60 19.13 -26.94
C GLY A 267 21.11 18.43 -28.20
N GLU A 268 21.54 17.19 -28.40
CA GLU A 268 21.18 16.32 -29.52
C GLU A 268 19.98 15.40 -29.26
N THR A 269 19.26 15.62 -28.14
CA THR A 269 18.08 14.83 -27.77
C THR A 269 16.81 15.66 -27.70
N ILE A 270 15.68 15.04 -27.98
CA ILE A 270 14.33 15.57 -27.78
C ILE A 270 13.60 14.67 -26.80
N GLY A 271 13.11 15.25 -25.70
CA GLY A 271 12.32 14.58 -24.67
C GLY A 271 10.89 15.11 -24.60
N MET A 272 9.95 14.21 -24.33
CA MET A 272 8.54 14.57 -24.08
C MET A 272 7.90 13.55 -23.15
N THR A 273 6.89 14.02 -22.39
CA THR A 273 6.07 13.13 -21.55
C THR A 273 4.63 13.16 -22.08
N VAL A 274 4.15 12.02 -22.56
CA VAL A 274 2.87 11.93 -23.30
C VAL A 274 2.06 10.71 -22.88
N PRO A 275 0.73 10.80 -22.82
CA PRO A 275 -0.12 9.62 -22.72
C PRO A 275 -0.03 8.79 -24.03
N GLY A 276 0.04 7.46 -23.91
CA GLY A 276 0.06 6.58 -25.08
C GLY A 276 1.34 6.68 -25.92
N GLY A 277 2.49 6.83 -25.26
CA GLY A 277 3.80 6.91 -25.90
C GLY A 277 4.15 5.68 -26.74
N GLU A 278 3.60 4.52 -26.42
CA GLU A 278 3.76 3.30 -27.24
C GLU A 278 3.28 3.47 -28.68
N GLU A 279 2.20 4.24 -28.88
CA GLU A 279 1.66 4.54 -30.22
C GLU A 279 2.37 5.75 -30.86
N LEU A 280 2.71 6.74 -30.05
CA LEU A 280 3.33 7.98 -30.50
C LEU A 280 4.78 7.78 -30.98
N LEU A 281 5.56 6.97 -30.29
CA LEU A 281 6.97 6.75 -30.61
C LEU A 281 7.18 6.20 -32.05
N PRO A 282 6.49 5.14 -32.49
CA PRO A 282 6.60 4.70 -33.89
C PRO A 282 6.06 5.72 -34.89
N ALA A 283 5.05 6.49 -34.54
CA ALA A 283 4.51 7.56 -35.40
C ALA A 283 5.50 8.70 -35.57
N ALA A 284 6.17 9.11 -34.49
CA ALA A 284 7.20 10.15 -34.51
C ALA A 284 8.38 9.74 -35.39
N ILE A 285 8.88 8.50 -35.26
CA ILE A 285 9.98 7.99 -36.07
C ILE A 285 9.61 8.01 -37.58
N ARG A 286 8.43 7.49 -37.94
CA ARG A 286 7.96 7.51 -39.33
C ARG A 286 7.81 8.93 -39.90
N ARG A 287 7.33 9.86 -39.07
CA ARG A 287 7.15 11.25 -39.50
C ARG A 287 8.48 11.95 -39.73
N LEU A 288 9.46 11.75 -38.85
CA LEU A 288 10.81 12.28 -38.97
C LEU A 288 11.53 11.73 -40.20
N ASP A 289 11.43 10.42 -40.43
CA ASP A 289 12.01 9.76 -41.61
C ASP A 289 11.45 10.33 -42.90
N ALA A 290 10.13 10.58 -42.97
CA ALA A 290 9.47 11.24 -44.14
C ALA A 290 9.97 12.67 -44.39
N GLU A 291 10.44 13.40 -43.38
CA GLU A 291 11.08 14.71 -43.48
C GLU A 291 12.61 14.63 -43.69
N GLY A 292 13.15 13.42 -43.86
CA GLY A 292 14.60 13.20 -44.09
C GLY A 292 15.43 13.44 -42.82
N ILE A 293 14.86 13.28 -41.64
CA ILE A 293 15.53 13.41 -40.33
C ILE A 293 15.72 12.03 -39.73
N VAL A 294 16.99 11.65 -39.49
CA VAL A 294 17.34 10.31 -39.02
C VAL A 294 17.39 10.25 -37.51
N VAL A 295 16.49 9.48 -36.89
CA VAL A 295 16.54 9.18 -35.45
C VAL A 295 17.62 8.12 -35.19
N ARG A 296 18.61 8.45 -34.37
CA ARG A 296 19.73 7.53 -33.99
C ARG A 296 19.35 6.61 -32.84
N THR A 297 18.68 7.18 -31.84
CA THR A 297 18.16 6.42 -30.68
C THR A 297 16.74 6.84 -30.39
N ALA A 298 15.93 5.88 -30.00
CA ALA A 298 14.56 6.12 -29.60
C ALA A 298 14.24 5.24 -28.37
N THR A 299 13.84 5.87 -27.29
CA THR A 299 13.45 5.16 -26.06
C THR A 299 12.06 5.64 -25.63
N GLY A 300 11.21 4.69 -25.27
CA GLY A 300 9.95 4.93 -24.60
C GLY A 300 9.99 4.25 -23.23
N VAL A 301 9.90 5.02 -22.18
CA VAL A 301 9.88 4.50 -20.80
C VAL A 301 8.49 4.68 -20.24
N PRO A 302 7.78 3.58 -19.94
CA PRO A 302 6.46 3.68 -19.32
C PRO A 302 6.56 4.35 -17.94
N PRO A 303 5.52 5.10 -17.54
CA PRO A 303 5.52 5.82 -16.27
C PRO A 303 5.49 4.84 -15.09
N THR A 304 6.07 5.28 -13.99
CA THR A 304 6.06 4.61 -12.69
C THR A 304 5.04 5.24 -11.76
N LEU A 305 4.72 4.57 -10.65
CA LEU A 305 3.91 5.18 -9.59
C LEU A 305 4.65 6.35 -8.87
N ASP A 306 6.00 6.43 -8.97
CA ASP A 306 6.75 7.58 -8.47
C ASP A 306 6.49 8.82 -9.32
N ASP A 307 6.40 8.64 -10.65
CA ASP A 307 6.01 9.71 -11.57
C ASP A 307 4.58 10.20 -11.32
N VAL A 308 3.66 9.27 -10.98
CA VAL A 308 2.30 9.62 -10.54
C VAL A 308 2.34 10.47 -9.26
N PHE A 309 3.11 10.04 -8.27
CA PHE A 309 3.24 10.76 -7.01
C PHE A 309 3.87 12.14 -7.22
N LEU A 310 4.91 12.22 -8.04
CA LEU A 310 5.56 13.47 -8.43
C LEU A 310 4.60 14.44 -9.13
N ALA A 311 3.80 13.94 -10.08
CA ALA A 311 2.80 14.74 -10.78
C ALA A 311 1.72 15.32 -9.86
N LEU A 312 1.32 14.56 -8.83
CA LEU A 312 0.28 14.96 -7.87
C LEU A 312 0.79 15.92 -6.77
N THR A 313 2.06 15.79 -6.36
CA THR A 313 2.58 16.46 -5.16
C THR A 313 3.73 17.44 -5.42
N GLY A 314 4.32 17.39 -6.62
CA GLY A 314 5.50 18.16 -7.00
C GLY A 314 6.82 17.66 -6.40
N ARG A 315 6.84 16.47 -5.76
CA ARG A 315 8.00 15.83 -5.14
C ARG A 315 7.95 14.31 -5.30
N THR A 316 9.10 13.65 -5.31
CA THR A 316 9.16 12.19 -5.34
C THR A 316 8.77 11.59 -3.97
N LEU A 317 8.38 10.32 -3.97
CA LEU A 317 8.01 9.60 -2.74
C LEU A 317 9.19 9.50 -1.77
N ARG A 318 10.43 9.42 -2.29
CA ARG A 318 11.66 9.42 -1.49
C ARG A 318 11.92 10.77 -0.81
N GLU A 319 11.77 11.88 -1.54
CA GLU A 319 11.92 13.24 -0.99
C GLU A 319 10.85 13.55 0.06
N ALA A 320 9.61 13.11 -0.18
CA ALA A 320 8.53 13.26 0.78
C ALA A 320 8.81 12.53 2.11
N GLY A 321 9.44 11.35 2.07
CA GLY A 321 9.83 10.60 3.27
C GLY A 321 11.05 11.18 4.00
N ALA A 322 11.94 11.90 3.32
CA ALA A 322 13.15 12.49 3.91
C ALA A 322 12.89 13.84 4.61
N GLY A 323 11.86 14.57 4.19
CA GLY A 323 11.54 15.92 4.71
C GLY A 323 10.85 15.95 6.08
N GLU A 324 10.35 14.83 6.58
CA GLU A 324 9.58 14.72 7.83
C GLU A 324 10.30 13.84 8.86
N GLY A 325 11.56 14.14 9.15
CA GLY A 325 12.38 13.45 10.16
C GLY A 325 11.93 13.62 11.62
N ALA A 326 10.65 13.94 11.87
CA ALA A 326 10.00 13.81 13.16
C ALA A 326 8.98 12.68 13.04
N GLY A 327 9.44 11.43 13.21
CA GLY A 327 8.56 10.28 13.35
C GLY A 327 7.53 10.52 14.46
N PRO A 328 6.34 9.88 14.40
CA PRO A 328 5.40 9.93 15.50
C PRO A 328 6.12 9.49 16.77
N ALA A 329 5.91 10.26 17.86
CA ALA A 329 6.42 9.91 19.17
C ALA A 329 6.18 8.44 19.46
N SER A 330 7.18 7.74 20.01
CA SER A 330 7.04 6.35 20.46
C SER A 330 5.82 6.24 21.38
N ASP A 331 5.15 5.10 21.41
CA ASP A 331 3.92 4.85 22.19
C ASP A 331 4.01 5.28 23.69
N SER A 332 5.20 5.59 24.20
CA SER A 332 5.46 6.06 25.56
C SER A 332 5.16 7.55 25.79
N ASP A 333 5.02 8.37 24.74
CA ASP A 333 4.84 9.83 24.86
C ASP A 333 3.40 10.31 24.59
N ILE A 334 2.46 9.40 24.33
CA ILE A 334 1.07 9.72 24.00
C ILE A 334 0.24 9.69 25.28
N THR A 335 -0.06 10.87 25.84
CA THR A 335 -1.05 11.01 26.92
C THR A 335 -2.43 11.18 26.28
N GLU A 336 -3.29 10.16 26.34
CA GLU A 336 -4.70 10.28 25.98
C GLU A 336 -5.42 11.16 27.00
N THR A 337 -5.87 12.33 26.57
CA THR A 337 -6.79 13.15 27.38
C THR A 337 -8.21 12.65 27.11
N THR A 338 -8.64 11.68 27.90
CA THR A 338 -10.04 11.25 27.95
C THR A 338 -10.84 12.34 28.67
N SER A 339 -11.53 13.20 27.94
CA SER A 339 -12.55 14.07 28.53
C SER A 339 -13.75 13.21 28.92
N GLN A 340 -13.84 12.86 30.20
CA GLN A 340 -15.08 12.31 30.80
C GLN A 340 -16.21 13.36 30.71
N PRO A 341 -17.43 13.00 30.33
CA PRO A 341 -18.58 13.88 30.51
C PRO A 341 -18.90 13.95 31.99
N THR A 342 -18.83 15.15 32.57
CA THR A 342 -19.28 15.48 33.90
C THR A 342 -20.78 15.19 33.99
N GLY A 343 -21.14 14.11 34.68
CA GLY A 343 -22.52 13.84 35.09
C GLY A 343 -22.97 14.86 36.15
N ALA A 344 -23.96 15.66 35.81
CA ALA A 344 -24.66 16.50 36.78
C ALA A 344 -25.56 15.62 37.64
N ALA A 345 -25.35 15.70 38.94
CA ALA A 345 -26.23 15.17 39.94
C ALA A 345 -27.55 15.98 39.99
N ARG A 346 -28.66 15.29 39.98
CA ARG A 346 -29.81 15.43 40.88
C ARG A 346 -30.75 14.25 40.70
#